data_c4ad0bb6d554abee5925f7e27fb9666b
#
_entry.id   c4ad0bb6d554abee5925f7e27fb9666b
#
_cell.length_a   1.000
_cell.length_b   1.000
_cell.length_c   1.000
_cell.angle_alpha   90.00
_cell.angle_beta   90.00
_cell.angle_gamma   90.00
#
_symmetry.space_group_name_H-M   'P 1'
#
loop_
_entity.id
_entity.type
_entity.pdbx_description
1 polymer ?
#
loop_
_entity_poly.entity_id
_entity_poly.type
_entity_poly.pdbx_seq_one_letter_code
_entity_poly.pdbx_strand_id
1 'polypeptide(L)'
;MRNEESHFSVNPTNLDIGRSRFPRPFNHKTTFNVGDLIPFYWSEILPGDTVEMKTSKVVRMSTLIDPVMDNIYLDCYYFFVPMRLVWVHTKE
;
A
#
# COMPACT_ATOMS: atom_id res chain seq x y z
N MET A 1 -2.72 50.48 4.82
CA MET A 1 -1.60 49.69 5.34
C MET A 1 -1.67 48.28 4.79
N ARG A 2 -0.61 47.83 4.23
CA ARG A 2 -0.56 46.46 3.71
C ARG A 2 -0.26 45.48 4.84
N ASN A 3 -0.95 44.39 4.82
CA ASN A 3 -0.77 43.33 5.81
C ASN A 3 0.45 42.44 5.55
N GLU A 4 1.17 42.70 4.48
CA GLU A 4 2.33 41.90 4.09
C GLU A 4 3.43 41.88 5.15
N GLU A 5 3.64 42.98 5.83
CA GLU A 5 4.67 43.09 6.85
C GLU A 5 4.38 42.26 8.06
N SER A 6 3.10 42.08 8.39
CA SER A 6 2.72 41.28 9.56
C SER A 6 3.00 39.80 9.40
N HIS A 7 3.13 39.32 8.16
CA HIS A 7 3.41 37.91 7.89
C HIS A 7 4.84 37.51 8.23
N PHE A 8 5.76 38.45 8.22
CA PHE A 8 7.14 38.16 8.57
C PHE A 8 7.35 37.94 10.06
N SER A 9 6.45 38.43 10.87
CA SER A 9 6.51 38.23 12.32
C SER A 9 5.94 36.88 12.78
N VAL A 10 5.22 36.19 11.91
CA VAL A 10 4.61 34.90 12.21
C VAL A 10 5.54 33.78 11.77
N ASN A 11 5.93 32.96 12.71
CA ASN A 11 6.78 31.80 12.43
C ASN A 11 5.89 30.55 12.24
N PRO A 12 5.74 30.04 11.01
CA PRO A 12 4.89 28.90 10.77
C PRO A 12 5.46 27.57 11.25
N THR A 13 6.72 27.54 11.68
CA THR A 13 7.38 26.30 12.08
C THR A 13 6.84 25.70 13.38
N ASN A 14 6.13 26.51 14.17
CA ASN A 14 5.55 26.06 15.43
C ASN A 14 4.15 25.50 15.31
N LEU A 15 3.65 25.36 14.06
CA LEU A 15 2.37 24.74 13.84
C LEU A 15 2.47 23.24 14.09
N ASP A 16 1.85 22.80 15.16
CA ASP A 16 1.76 21.39 15.48
C ASP A 16 0.46 20.85 14.88
N ILE A 17 0.57 20.23 13.73
CA ILE A 17 -0.58 19.66 13.05
C ILE A 17 -0.74 18.23 13.51
N GLY A 18 -1.86 17.95 14.16
CA GLY A 18 -2.20 16.61 14.58
C GLY A 18 -2.40 15.69 13.40
N ARG A 19 -1.95 14.45 13.54
CA ARG A 19 -2.12 13.42 12.53
C ARG A 19 -3.01 12.33 13.08
N SER A 20 -3.88 11.84 12.22
CA SER A 20 -4.83 10.79 12.57
C SER A 20 -4.40 9.46 11.97
N ARG A 21 -4.81 8.38 12.62
CA ARG A 21 -4.62 7.03 12.13
C ARG A 21 -5.97 6.44 11.78
N PHE A 22 -6.02 5.80 10.62
CA PHE A 22 -7.22 5.14 10.15
C PHE A 22 -6.94 3.68 9.89
N PRO A 23 -7.77 2.76 10.42
CA PRO A 23 -7.70 1.38 9.98
C PRO A 23 -8.23 1.25 8.56
N ARG A 24 -7.55 0.49 7.73
CA ARG A 24 -7.98 0.19 6.37
C ARG A 24 -8.06 -1.31 6.20
N PRO A 25 -9.14 -1.92 6.68
CA PRO A 25 -9.29 -3.37 6.53
C PRO A 25 -9.44 -3.73 5.06
N PHE A 26 -8.80 -4.79 4.68
CA PHE A 26 -8.85 -5.31 3.32
C PHE A 26 -8.96 -6.82 3.38
N ASN A 27 -9.88 -7.36 2.61
CA ASN A 27 -10.09 -8.79 2.50
C ASN A 27 -10.17 -9.16 1.03
N HIS A 28 -9.42 -10.17 0.63
CA HIS A 28 -9.38 -10.63 -0.74
C HIS A 28 -9.43 -12.15 -0.78
N LYS A 29 -10.35 -12.66 -1.56
CA LYS A 29 -10.54 -14.08 -1.77
C LYS A 29 -10.42 -14.39 -3.25
N THR A 30 -9.56 -15.31 -3.58
CA THR A 30 -9.32 -15.65 -4.98
C THR A 30 -8.82 -17.08 -5.10
N THR A 31 -8.79 -17.57 -6.32
CA THR A 31 -8.17 -18.82 -6.68
C THR A 31 -7.16 -18.56 -7.79
N PHE A 32 -6.13 -19.36 -7.85
CA PHE A 32 -5.10 -19.24 -8.85
C PHE A 32 -4.39 -20.57 -9.04
N ASN A 33 -3.71 -20.72 -10.17
CA ASN A 33 -2.94 -21.89 -10.47
C ASN A 33 -1.50 -21.73 -10.01
N VAL A 34 -0.83 -22.85 -9.83
CA VAL A 34 0.60 -22.87 -9.52
C VAL A 34 1.36 -22.24 -10.67
N GLY A 35 2.33 -21.39 -10.35
CA GLY A 35 3.11 -20.67 -11.33
C GLY A 35 2.56 -19.30 -11.70
N ASP A 36 1.36 -18.98 -11.28
CA ASP A 36 0.75 -17.69 -11.58
C ASP A 36 1.22 -16.63 -10.58
N LEU A 37 1.43 -15.44 -11.08
CA LEU A 37 1.65 -14.24 -10.28
C LEU A 37 0.38 -13.41 -10.31
N ILE A 38 -0.27 -13.28 -9.16
CA ILE A 38 -1.55 -12.58 -9.07
C ILE A 38 -1.47 -11.46 -8.03
N PRO A 39 -2.16 -10.34 -8.26
CA PRO A 39 -2.28 -9.31 -7.26
C PRO A 39 -3.30 -9.75 -6.19
N PHE A 40 -2.98 -9.51 -4.94
CA PHE A 40 -3.90 -9.78 -3.84
C PHE A 40 -4.19 -8.57 -2.96
N TYR A 41 -3.40 -7.50 -3.12
CA TYR A 41 -3.58 -6.28 -2.36
C TYR A 41 -3.11 -5.08 -3.17
N TRP A 42 -3.87 -4.01 -3.08
CA TRP A 42 -3.47 -2.71 -3.63
C TRP A 42 -4.05 -1.61 -2.76
N SER A 43 -3.33 -0.54 -2.63
CA SER A 43 -3.76 0.61 -1.86
C SER A 43 -3.06 1.85 -2.36
N GLU A 44 -3.75 2.96 -2.32
CA GLU A 44 -3.18 4.25 -2.63
C GLU A 44 -2.51 4.84 -1.39
N ILE A 45 -1.32 5.39 -1.58
CA ILE A 45 -0.58 6.06 -0.53
C ILE A 45 -0.31 7.48 -0.99
N LEU A 46 -0.73 8.43 -0.18
CA LEU A 46 -0.54 9.85 -0.45
C LEU A 46 0.81 10.31 0.09
N PRO A 47 1.36 11.41 -0.46
CA PRO A 47 2.60 11.97 0.07
C PRO A 47 2.46 12.31 1.55
N GLY A 48 3.47 11.96 2.33
CA GLY A 48 3.48 12.18 3.76
C GLY A 48 2.79 11.12 4.61
N ASP A 49 2.20 10.10 3.97
CA ASP A 49 1.55 9.01 4.68
C ASP A 49 2.56 8.00 5.20
N THR A 50 2.28 7.48 6.38
CA THR A 50 2.97 6.34 6.95
C THR A 50 2.00 5.18 7.02
N VAL A 51 2.38 4.04 6.46
CA VAL A 51 1.51 2.87 6.38
C VAL A 51 2.14 1.72 7.15
N GLU A 52 1.37 1.16 8.05
CA GLU A 52 1.72 -0.09 8.72
C GLU A 52 0.80 -1.18 8.21
N MET A 53 1.38 -2.28 7.74
CA MET A 53 0.60 -3.37 7.17
C MET A 53 0.80 -4.65 7.95
N LYS A 54 -0.31 -5.27 8.32
CA LYS A 54 -0.33 -6.59 8.90
C LYS A 54 -1.15 -7.49 8.00
N THR A 55 -0.58 -8.60 7.59
CA THR A 55 -1.21 -9.52 6.65
C THR A 55 -1.35 -10.89 7.26
N SER A 56 -2.53 -11.46 7.16
CA SER A 56 -2.82 -12.83 7.51
C SER A 56 -3.33 -13.56 6.27
N LYS A 57 -2.83 -14.75 6.03
CA LYS A 57 -3.14 -15.50 4.81
C LYS A 57 -3.53 -16.93 5.18
N VAL A 58 -4.56 -17.43 4.50
CA VAL A 58 -4.94 -18.84 4.55
C VAL A 58 -4.96 -19.35 3.11
N VAL A 59 -4.21 -20.39 2.85
CA VAL A 59 -4.07 -20.98 1.54
C VAL A 59 -4.45 -22.45 1.61
N ARG A 60 -5.27 -22.90 0.66
CA ARG A 60 -5.67 -24.29 0.54
C ARG A 60 -5.41 -24.76 -0.86
N MET A 61 -4.92 -25.98 -0.98
CA MET A 61 -4.85 -26.65 -2.26
C MET A 61 -6.11 -27.46 -2.53
N SER A 62 -6.57 -27.42 -3.75
CA SER A 62 -7.60 -28.36 -4.19
C SER A 62 -7.02 -29.79 -4.28
N THR A 63 -7.91 -30.74 -4.27
CA THR A 63 -7.53 -32.14 -4.45
C THR A 63 -6.87 -32.34 -5.82
N LEU A 64 -5.69 -32.95 -5.82
CA LEU A 64 -4.95 -33.25 -7.02
C LEU A 64 -5.22 -34.69 -7.49
N ILE A 65 -5.09 -34.89 -8.80
CA ILE A 65 -5.21 -36.23 -9.38
C ILE A 65 -4.07 -37.11 -8.90
N ASP A 66 -2.85 -36.56 -8.95
CA ASP A 66 -1.65 -37.22 -8.46
C ASP A 66 -1.19 -36.54 -7.17
N PRO A 67 -0.75 -37.28 -6.15
CA PRO A 67 -0.28 -36.62 -4.92
C PRO A 67 1.02 -35.88 -5.15
N VAL A 68 1.13 -34.72 -4.49
CA VAL A 68 2.38 -33.96 -4.47
C VAL A 68 3.22 -34.51 -3.31
N MET A 69 4.39 -35.01 -3.65
CA MET A 69 5.30 -35.62 -2.68
C MET A 69 6.40 -34.63 -2.24
N ASP A 70 6.11 -33.34 -2.32
CA ASP A 70 7.07 -32.29 -2.02
C ASP A 70 6.37 -31.11 -1.33
N ASN A 71 7.17 -30.24 -0.77
CA ASN A 71 6.69 -29.01 -0.15
C ASN A 71 6.23 -28.02 -1.21
N ILE A 72 5.23 -27.22 -0.84
CA ILE A 72 4.71 -26.16 -1.69
C ILE A 72 4.96 -24.84 -0.98
N TYR A 73 5.45 -23.87 -1.74
CA TYR A 73 5.83 -22.57 -1.22
C TYR A 73 4.93 -21.50 -1.81
N LEU A 74 4.56 -20.54 -0.98
CA LEU A 74 3.86 -19.34 -1.39
C LEU A 74 4.75 -18.15 -1.10
N ASP A 75 5.19 -17.48 -2.17
CA ASP A 75 6.01 -16.29 -2.05
C ASP A 75 5.13 -15.06 -2.23
N CYS A 76 5.27 -14.10 -1.33
CA CYS A 76 4.53 -12.85 -1.38
C CYS A 76 5.51 -11.71 -1.54
N TYR A 77 5.23 -10.86 -2.52
CA TYR A 77 6.07 -9.71 -2.84
C TYR A 77 5.28 -8.44 -2.64
N TYR A 78 5.91 -7.43 -2.08
CA TYR A 78 5.31 -6.12 -1.87
C TYR A 78 6.12 -5.08 -2.62
N PHE A 79 5.42 -4.28 -3.42
CA PHE A 79 6.05 -3.29 -4.25
C PHE A 79 5.47 -1.92 -3.96
N PHE A 80 6.33 -0.92 -3.93
CA PHE A 80 5.92 0.47 -4.01
C PHE A 80 6.02 0.91 -5.47
N VAL A 81 4.92 1.40 -6.01
CA VAL A 81 4.86 1.84 -7.40
C VAL A 81 4.62 3.34 -7.42
N PRO A 82 5.63 4.16 -7.75
CA PRO A 82 5.43 5.60 -7.89
C PRO A 82 4.47 5.90 -9.03
N MET A 83 3.58 6.85 -8.81
CA MET A 83 2.59 7.22 -9.81
C MET A 83 3.23 7.72 -11.11
N ARG A 84 4.40 8.35 -11.01
CA ARG A 84 5.14 8.83 -12.18
C ARG A 84 5.51 7.72 -13.17
N LEU A 85 5.63 6.48 -12.72
CA LEU A 85 5.93 5.33 -13.58
C LEU A 85 4.70 4.78 -14.26
N VAL A 86 3.54 5.00 -13.67
CA VAL A 86 2.27 4.48 -14.17
C VAL A 86 1.56 5.50 -15.03
N TRP A 87 1.64 6.76 -14.65
CA TRP A 87 0.94 7.85 -15.32
C TRP A 87 1.88 9.01 -15.59
N VAL A 88 2.15 9.24 -16.86
CA VAL A 88 3.12 10.26 -17.31
C VAL A 88 2.72 11.67 -16.92
N HIS A 89 1.41 11.95 -16.84
CA HIS A 89 0.90 13.31 -16.57
C HIS A 89 1.02 13.75 -15.11
N THR A 90 1.42 12.89 -14.21
CA THR A 90 1.53 13.25 -12.79
C THR A 90 2.73 14.10 -12.45
N LYS A 91 3.60 14.34 -13.41
CA LYS A 91 4.81 15.16 -13.19
C LYS A 91 4.55 16.66 -13.16
N GLU A 92 3.39 17.09 -13.51
CA GLU A 92 3.06 18.53 -13.55
C GLU A 92 2.56 19.08 -12.22
#